data_35c46d041ffb6edf98b60cbcd1975f0f
#
_entry.id   35c46d041ffb6edf98b60cbcd1975f0f
#
_cell.length_a   1.000
_cell.length_b   1.000
_cell.length_c   1.000
_cell.angle_alpha   90.00
_cell.angle_beta   90.00
_cell.angle_gamma   90.00
#
_symmetry.space_group_name_H-M   'P 1'
#
loop_
_entity.id
_entity.type
_entity.pdbx_description
1 polymer ?
#
loop_
_entity_poly.entity_id
_entity_poly.type
_entity_poly.pdbx_seq_one_letter_code
_entity_poly.pdbx_strand_id
1 'polypeptide(L)'
;MKKNIVLGGSGLVGCSFRELVKENKKYIFFSKNKLKGFKRFNLDSNIKNFFYKEVDICFFFSSPRIFKKNLRKDIFEKEFFWLKKIISNLKINKFVYLSSSSVYYKTKHPVGLAKRKCEKYILKNKNKFDYLQIWRPFNLIAKKHVNSDHFYNFLFKKMFIEKKKDYLFSGNPMDKRGYSNVNDFTKVLYKYSKKKISFLKNYGNDDLITINEIVKLFNKYYFKKNKRYFIAKFKPNIVNINKINNKKNSIFSKKSQ
;
A
#
# COMPACT_ATOMS: atom_id res chain seq x y z
N MET A 1 9.49 -22.29 -18.26
CA MET A 1 8.80 -22.12 -16.97
C MET A 1 8.28 -20.69 -16.87
N LYS A 2 6.95 -20.49 -16.67
CA LYS A 2 6.37 -19.16 -16.54
C LYS A 2 6.91 -18.47 -15.29
N LYS A 3 7.15 -17.17 -15.39
CA LYS A 3 7.73 -16.35 -14.31
C LYS A 3 6.64 -15.68 -13.47
N ASN A 4 6.98 -15.35 -12.22
CA ASN A 4 6.21 -14.47 -11.36
C ASN A 4 6.75 -13.04 -11.48
N ILE A 5 5.92 -12.08 -11.80
CA ILE A 5 6.35 -10.69 -11.96
C ILE A 5 5.80 -9.82 -10.83
N VAL A 6 6.60 -8.87 -10.38
CA VAL A 6 6.23 -7.91 -9.33
C VAL A 6 6.40 -6.49 -9.88
N LEU A 7 5.29 -5.87 -10.25
CA LEU A 7 5.23 -4.48 -10.70
C LEU A 7 5.11 -3.56 -9.48
N GLY A 8 5.94 -2.53 -9.39
CA GLY A 8 6.07 -1.71 -8.18
C GLY A 8 6.98 -2.33 -7.12
N GLY A 9 7.94 -3.15 -7.57
CA GLY A 9 8.87 -3.88 -6.71
C GLY A 9 9.72 -3.01 -5.79
N SER A 10 9.97 -1.74 -6.14
CA SER A 10 10.75 -0.79 -5.33
C SER A 10 9.91 0.00 -4.30
N GLY A 11 8.60 -0.25 -4.21
CA GLY A 11 7.73 0.33 -3.18
C GLY A 11 7.87 -0.40 -1.84
N LEU A 12 7.17 0.11 -0.81
CA LEU A 12 7.17 -0.44 0.56
C LEU A 12 6.91 -1.95 0.58
N VAL A 13 5.78 -2.37 0.02
CA VAL A 13 5.38 -3.79 -0.03
C VAL A 13 6.31 -4.58 -0.96
N GLY A 14 6.68 -4.00 -2.11
CA GLY A 14 7.56 -4.67 -3.08
C GLY A 14 8.94 -4.97 -2.52
N CYS A 15 9.56 -4.04 -1.80
CA CYS A 15 10.86 -4.26 -1.14
C CYS A 15 10.77 -5.34 -0.06
N SER A 16 9.76 -5.27 0.82
CA SER A 16 9.58 -6.29 1.86
C SER A 16 9.30 -7.68 1.26
N PHE A 17 8.49 -7.74 0.21
CA PHE A 17 8.21 -8.99 -0.50
C PHE A 17 9.46 -9.55 -1.19
N ARG A 18 10.30 -8.68 -1.76
CA ARG A 18 11.56 -9.07 -2.39
C ARG A 18 12.51 -9.72 -1.40
N GLU A 19 12.68 -9.15 -0.21
CA GLU A 19 13.53 -9.76 0.83
C GLU A 19 13.04 -11.16 1.22
N LEU A 20 11.72 -11.36 1.26
CA LEU A 20 11.14 -12.66 1.58
C LEU A 20 11.42 -13.73 0.53
N VAL A 21 11.47 -13.35 -0.76
CA VAL A 21 11.61 -14.29 -1.89
C VAL A 21 12.93 -14.15 -2.65
N LYS A 22 13.93 -13.48 -2.08
CA LYS A 22 15.19 -13.12 -2.75
C LYS A 22 15.94 -14.29 -3.38
N GLU A 23 15.88 -15.46 -2.77
CA GLU A 23 16.55 -16.68 -3.27
C GLU A 23 15.75 -17.39 -4.37
N ASN A 24 14.51 -16.99 -4.59
CA ASN A 24 13.64 -17.64 -5.57
C ASN A 24 13.71 -16.96 -6.94
N LYS A 25 14.54 -17.51 -7.84
CA LYS A 25 14.76 -17.03 -9.21
C LYS A 25 13.50 -17.01 -10.11
N LYS A 26 12.38 -17.56 -9.64
CA LYS A 26 11.09 -17.49 -10.35
C LYS A 26 10.49 -16.07 -10.30
N TYR A 27 10.83 -15.25 -9.27
CA TYR A 27 10.31 -13.90 -9.08
C TYR A 27 11.18 -12.86 -9.77
N ILE A 28 10.54 -11.98 -10.54
CA ILE A 28 11.20 -10.89 -11.25
C ILE A 28 10.55 -9.57 -10.80
N PHE A 29 11.36 -8.71 -10.23
CA PHE A 29 10.94 -7.42 -9.70
C PHE A 29 11.21 -6.31 -10.70
N PHE A 30 10.20 -5.49 -10.95
CA PHE A 30 10.30 -4.33 -11.84
C PHE A 30 10.29 -3.03 -11.07
N SER A 31 11.11 -2.07 -11.55
CA SER A 31 11.15 -0.70 -11.06
C SER A 31 11.24 0.27 -12.24
N LYS A 32 10.64 1.46 -12.09
CA LYS A 32 10.80 2.55 -13.05
C LYS A 32 12.26 3.01 -13.12
N ASN A 33 12.93 3.07 -11.98
CA ASN A 33 14.32 3.51 -11.88
C ASN A 33 15.27 2.31 -12.04
N LYS A 34 16.49 2.58 -12.54
CA LYS A 34 17.56 1.59 -12.58
C LYS A 34 18.04 1.33 -11.14
N LEU A 35 17.74 0.16 -10.61
CA LEU A 35 18.09 -0.27 -9.25
C LEU A 35 18.71 -1.66 -9.29
N LYS A 36 19.72 -1.91 -8.42
CA LYS A 36 20.37 -3.23 -8.34
C LYS A 36 19.35 -4.32 -7.98
N GLY A 37 19.29 -5.36 -8.79
CA GLY A 37 18.39 -6.51 -8.61
C GLY A 37 16.94 -6.26 -9.03
N PHE A 38 16.67 -5.21 -9.81
CA PHE A 38 15.39 -4.96 -10.45
C PHE A 38 15.55 -4.88 -11.96
N LYS A 39 14.59 -5.42 -12.71
CA LYS A 39 14.47 -5.11 -14.13
C LYS A 39 13.84 -3.73 -14.29
N ARG A 40 14.41 -2.92 -15.17
CA ARG A 40 13.86 -1.59 -15.45
C ARG A 40 12.62 -1.72 -16.34
N PHE A 41 11.52 -1.20 -15.89
CA PHE A 41 10.32 -1.02 -16.71
C PHE A 41 9.48 0.14 -16.18
N ASN A 42 9.17 1.10 -17.06
CA ASN A 42 8.29 2.20 -16.76
C ASN A 42 6.88 1.87 -17.27
N LEU A 43 5.90 1.82 -16.39
CA LEU A 43 4.50 1.58 -16.74
C LEU A 43 3.88 2.68 -17.63
N ASP A 44 4.50 3.87 -17.70
CA ASP A 44 4.12 4.92 -18.65
C ASP A 44 4.56 4.59 -20.09
N SER A 45 5.58 3.73 -20.27
CA SER A 45 6.11 3.34 -21.58
C SER A 45 5.17 2.38 -22.32
N ASN A 46 5.45 2.19 -23.63
CA ASN A 46 4.70 1.23 -24.43
C ASN A 46 4.88 -0.19 -23.89
N ILE A 47 3.78 -0.93 -23.72
CA ILE A 47 3.77 -2.32 -23.23
C ILE A 47 4.41 -3.29 -24.22
N LYS A 48 4.51 -2.94 -25.54
CA LYS A 48 5.20 -3.76 -26.53
C LYS A 48 6.64 -4.08 -26.13
N ASN A 49 7.26 -3.18 -25.36
CA ASN A 49 8.63 -3.33 -24.83
C ASN A 49 8.68 -4.18 -23.54
N PHE A 50 7.57 -4.75 -23.11
CA PHE A 50 7.56 -5.64 -21.95
C PHE A 50 7.98 -7.04 -22.35
N PHE A 51 8.96 -7.61 -21.64
CA PHE A 51 9.64 -8.86 -22.01
C PHE A 51 8.77 -10.12 -21.93
N TYR A 52 7.67 -10.06 -21.16
CA TYR A 52 6.85 -11.24 -20.87
C TYR A 52 5.45 -11.05 -21.45
N LYS A 53 5.01 -11.99 -22.29
CA LYS A 53 3.63 -12.04 -22.80
C LYS A 53 2.74 -12.92 -21.93
N GLU A 54 3.34 -13.95 -21.31
CA GLU A 54 2.66 -14.84 -20.39
C GLU A 54 3.41 -14.92 -19.06
N VAL A 55 2.65 -14.89 -17.96
CA VAL A 55 3.18 -14.95 -16.60
C VAL A 55 2.33 -15.87 -15.72
N ASP A 56 2.96 -16.53 -14.77
CA ASP A 56 2.27 -17.37 -13.80
C ASP A 56 1.51 -16.49 -12.78
N ILE A 57 2.25 -15.65 -12.08
CA ILE A 57 1.65 -14.71 -11.11
C ILE A 57 2.08 -13.28 -11.46
N CYS A 58 1.12 -12.38 -11.56
CA CYS A 58 1.37 -10.94 -11.64
C CYS A 58 0.99 -10.26 -10.33
N PHE A 59 1.97 -9.79 -9.58
CA PHE A 59 1.77 -8.93 -8.41
C PHE A 59 1.78 -7.48 -8.86
N PHE A 60 0.63 -6.82 -8.76
CA PHE A 60 0.51 -5.42 -9.11
C PHE A 60 0.48 -4.55 -7.85
N PHE A 61 1.66 -4.07 -7.44
CA PHE A 61 1.88 -3.19 -6.27
C PHE A 61 2.12 -1.73 -6.69
N SER A 62 2.12 -1.48 -8.00
CA SER A 62 2.36 -0.13 -8.52
C SER A 62 1.20 0.79 -8.20
N SER A 63 1.50 1.89 -7.53
CA SER A 63 0.59 3.01 -7.33
C SER A 63 1.39 4.30 -7.51
N PRO A 64 0.85 5.33 -8.16
CA PRO A 64 1.54 6.61 -8.29
C PRO A 64 1.74 7.21 -6.91
N ARG A 65 2.93 7.80 -6.69
CA ARG A 65 3.19 8.57 -5.47
C ARG A 65 2.43 9.88 -5.54
N ILE A 66 1.57 10.09 -4.58
CA ILE A 66 0.75 11.29 -4.47
C ILE A 66 1.39 12.18 -3.41
N PHE A 67 2.06 13.24 -3.86
CA PHE A 67 2.55 14.28 -2.97
C PHE A 67 1.49 15.36 -2.82
N LYS A 68 1.25 15.84 -1.60
CA LYS A 68 0.23 16.85 -1.28
C LYS A 68 0.25 18.11 -2.16
N LYS A 69 1.42 18.45 -2.74
CA LYS A 69 1.58 19.63 -3.59
C LYS A 69 1.07 19.48 -5.03
N ASN A 70 0.83 18.25 -5.50
CA ASN A 70 0.48 17.97 -6.90
C ASN A 70 -0.73 17.03 -6.99
N LEU A 71 -1.86 17.43 -6.43
CA LEU A 71 -3.13 16.69 -6.51
C LEU A 71 -3.80 16.90 -7.88
N ARG A 72 -3.12 16.58 -8.97
CA ARG A 72 -3.72 16.61 -10.32
C ARG A 72 -4.60 15.36 -10.49
N LYS A 73 -5.78 15.53 -11.08
CA LYS A 73 -6.72 14.42 -11.35
C LYS A 73 -6.09 13.28 -12.17
N ASP A 74 -5.22 13.62 -13.12
CA ASP A 74 -4.52 12.68 -13.98
C ASP A 74 -3.61 11.70 -13.21
N ILE A 75 -3.03 12.10 -12.07
CA ILE A 75 -2.19 11.23 -11.24
C ILE A 75 -3.00 10.05 -10.69
N PHE A 76 -4.25 10.27 -10.30
CA PHE A 76 -5.12 9.22 -9.75
C PHE A 76 -5.58 8.24 -10.83
N GLU A 77 -5.65 8.67 -12.07
CA GLU A 77 -6.00 7.82 -13.18
C GLU A 77 -4.85 6.96 -13.69
N LYS A 78 -3.61 7.36 -13.44
CA LYS A 78 -2.41 6.63 -13.89
C LYS A 78 -2.41 5.17 -13.46
N GLU A 79 -2.77 4.88 -12.22
CA GLU A 79 -2.84 3.49 -11.75
C GLU A 79 -3.82 2.67 -12.56
N PHE A 80 -4.98 3.25 -12.87
CA PHE A 80 -6.00 2.59 -13.70
C PHE A 80 -5.49 2.34 -15.13
N PHE A 81 -4.80 3.31 -15.75
CA PHE A 81 -4.22 3.14 -17.08
C PHE A 81 -3.14 2.06 -17.11
N TRP A 82 -2.26 2.04 -16.10
CA TRP A 82 -1.24 1.00 -15.97
C TRP A 82 -1.86 -0.38 -15.81
N LEU A 83 -2.86 -0.48 -14.94
CA LEU A 83 -3.60 -1.70 -14.69
C LEU A 83 -4.29 -2.22 -15.96
N LYS A 84 -5.05 -1.36 -16.65
CA LYS A 84 -5.71 -1.68 -17.92
C LYS A 84 -4.71 -2.19 -18.94
N LYS A 85 -3.58 -1.49 -19.10
CA LYS A 85 -2.50 -1.87 -20.01
C LYS A 85 -1.97 -3.28 -19.72
N ILE A 86 -1.70 -3.60 -18.45
CA ILE A 86 -1.19 -4.93 -18.05
C ILE A 86 -2.23 -6.01 -18.31
N ILE A 87 -3.47 -5.83 -17.88
CA ILE A 87 -4.55 -6.83 -18.03
C ILE A 87 -4.93 -7.06 -19.49
N SER A 88 -4.81 -6.05 -20.36
CA SER A 88 -5.16 -6.18 -21.78
C SER A 88 -4.06 -6.79 -22.64
N ASN A 89 -2.81 -6.83 -22.16
CA ASN A 89 -1.66 -7.23 -23.01
C ASN A 89 -0.89 -8.45 -22.50
N LEU A 90 -1.18 -8.93 -21.28
CA LEU A 90 -0.51 -10.10 -20.73
C LEU A 90 -1.53 -11.23 -20.46
N LYS A 91 -1.13 -12.46 -20.76
CA LYS A 91 -1.81 -13.66 -20.28
C LYS A 91 -1.31 -13.97 -18.89
N ILE A 92 -2.21 -13.92 -17.90
CA ILE A 92 -1.88 -14.00 -16.48
C ILE A 92 -2.70 -15.12 -15.85
N ASN A 93 -2.05 -16.15 -15.31
CA ASN A 93 -2.78 -17.21 -14.62
C ASN A 93 -3.35 -16.70 -13.29
N LYS A 94 -2.53 -16.04 -12.47
CA LYS A 94 -2.97 -15.47 -11.20
C LYS A 94 -2.66 -13.98 -11.13
N PHE A 95 -3.68 -13.18 -10.85
CA PHE A 95 -3.52 -11.75 -10.64
C PHE A 95 -3.67 -11.38 -9.16
N VAL A 96 -2.63 -10.74 -8.60
CA VAL A 96 -2.60 -10.28 -7.20
C VAL A 96 -2.52 -8.77 -7.19
N TYR A 97 -3.62 -8.12 -6.83
CA TYR A 97 -3.74 -6.67 -6.80
C TYR A 97 -3.65 -6.11 -5.38
N LEU A 98 -2.81 -5.10 -5.21
CA LEU A 98 -2.70 -4.35 -3.97
C LEU A 98 -3.62 -3.12 -4.03
N SER A 99 -4.79 -3.26 -3.47
CA SER A 99 -5.73 -2.17 -3.25
C SER A 99 -5.39 -1.38 -1.96
N SER A 100 -6.36 -0.82 -1.29
CA SER A 100 -6.18 -0.03 -0.07
C SER A 100 -7.48 0.05 0.72
N SER A 101 -7.39 0.20 2.04
CA SER A 101 -8.52 0.56 2.90
C SER A 101 -9.20 1.88 2.51
N SER A 102 -8.51 2.74 1.73
CA SER A 102 -9.10 3.99 1.24
C SER A 102 -10.34 3.81 0.35
N VAL A 103 -10.59 2.60 -0.17
CA VAL A 103 -11.83 2.27 -0.89
C VAL A 103 -13.09 2.45 -0.02
N TYR A 104 -12.95 2.38 1.30
CA TYR A 104 -14.05 2.57 2.25
C TYR A 104 -14.34 4.03 2.56
N TYR A 105 -13.48 4.97 2.16
CA TYR A 105 -13.75 6.38 2.39
C TYR A 105 -14.98 6.83 1.60
N LYS A 106 -16.00 7.32 2.31
CA LYS A 106 -17.24 7.83 1.70
C LYS A 106 -17.02 9.11 0.88
N THR A 107 -16.00 9.88 1.24
CA THR A 107 -15.66 11.14 0.57
C THR A 107 -15.08 10.89 -0.81
N LYS A 108 -15.12 11.91 -1.67
CA LYS A 108 -14.45 11.94 -2.99
C LYS A 108 -12.91 11.91 -2.84
N HIS A 109 -12.40 11.10 -1.90
CA HIS A 109 -10.96 10.96 -1.67
C HIS A 109 -10.29 10.37 -2.91
N PRO A 110 -9.38 11.08 -3.56
CA PRO A 110 -8.89 10.71 -4.89
C PRO A 110 -8.27 9.30 -4.93
N VAL A 111 -7.48 8.93 -3.91
CA VAL A 111 -6.90 7.58 -3.82
C VAL A 111 -7.99 6.52 -3.72
N GLY A 112 -9.01 6.75 -2.89
CA GLY A 112 -10.13 5.83 -2.74
C GLY A 112 -10.93 5.67 -4.04
N LEU A 113 -11.17 6.77 -4.77
CA LEU A 113 -11.81 6.73 -6.08
C LEU A 113 -10.99 5.94 -7.10
N ALA A 114 -9.68 6.19 -7.17
CA ALA A 114 -8.78 5.46 -8.06
C ALA A 114 -8.78 3.96 -7.78
N LYS A 115 -8.66 3.57 -6.49
CA LYS A 115 -8.68 2.17 -6.08
C LYS A 115 -10.00 1.49 -6.39
N ARG A 116 -11.16 2.13 -6.12
CA ARG A 116 -12.48 1.61 -6.50
C ARG A 116 -12.62 1.42 -8.01
N LYS A 117 -12.13 2.38 -8.82
CA LYS A 117 -12.12 2.27 -10.29
C LYS A 117 -11.30 1.06 -10.76
N CYS A 118 -10.12 0.86 -10.16
CA CYS A 118 -9.26 -0.29 -10.45
C CYS A 118 -9.93 -1.61 -10.06
N GLU A 119 -10.47 -1.73 -8.84
CA GLU A 119 -11.15 -2.94 -8.39
C GLU A 119 -12.35 -3.29 -9.28
N LYS A 120 -13.19 -2.29 -9.61
CA LYS A 120 -14.33 -2.51 -10.52
C LYS A 120 -13.89 -3.06 -11.88
N TYR A 121 -12.80 -2.53 -12.44
CA TYR A 121 -12.26 -3.00 -13.71
C TYR A 121 -11.71 -4.43 -13.62
N ILE A 122 -10.96 -4.74 -12.54
CA ILE A 122 -10.42 -6.08 -12.32
C ILE A 122 -11.57 -7.11 -12.20
N LEU A 123 -12.57 -6.80 -11.39
CA LEU A 123 -13.72 -7.69 -11.17
C LEU A 123 -14.53 -7.90 -12.44
N LYS A 124 -14.69 -6.87 -13.29
CA LYS A 124 -15.33 -7.02 -14.61
C LYS A 124 -14.54 -7.93 -15.55
N ASN A 125 -13.22 -8.02 -15.38
CA ASN A 125 -12.34 -8.85 -16.21
C ASN A 125 -11.82 -10.10 -15.45
N LYS A 126 -12.52 -10.56 -14.42
CA LYS A 126 -12.07 -11.68 -13.56
C LYS A 126 -11.82 -12.99 -14.31
N ASN A 127 -12.60 -13.23 -15.38
CA ASN A 127 -12.49 -14.40 -16.26
C ASN A 127 -11.21 -14.44 -17.13
N LYS A 128 -10.40 -13.38 -17.13
CA LYS A 128 -9.07 -13.39 -17.74
C LYS A 128 -8.00 -14.05 -16.87
N PHE A 129 -8.34 -14.44 -15.65
CA PHE A 129 -7.42 -15.04 -14.68
C PHE A 129 -8.00 -16.34 -14.17
N ASP A 130 -7.16 -17.35 -13.97
CA ASP A 130 -7.56 -18.57 -13.27
C ASP A 130 -7.83 -18.25 -11.79
N TYR A 131 -7.02 -17.35 -11.22
CA TYR A 131 -7.14 -16.91 -9.82
C TYR A 131 -6.95 -15.41 -9.68
N LEU A 132 -7.83 -14.77 -8.89
CA LEU A 132 -7.80 -13.35 -8.61
C LEU A 132 -7.73 -13.09 -7.11
N GLN A 133 -6.70 -12.36 -6.65
CA GLN A 133 -6.55 -11.98 -5.26
C GLN A 133 -6.47 -10.44 -5.16
N ILE A 134 -7.43 -9.84 -4.46
CA ILE A 134 -7.44 -8.40 -4.17
C ILE A 134 -7.22 -8.22 -2.67
N TRP A 135 -6.15 -7.51 -2.32
CA TRP A 135 -5.80 -7.19 -0.95
C TRP A 135 -6.05 -5.72 -0.65
N ARG A 136 -6.73 -5.43 0.46
CA ARG A 136 -6.96 -4.08 0.98
C ARG A 136 -6.23 -3.89 2.31
N PRO A 137 -4.92 -3.61 2.29
CA PRO A 137 -4.19 -3.39 3.53
C PRO A 137 -4.57 -2.05 4.16
N PHE A 138 -4.50 -2.03 5.51
CA PHE A 138 -4.65 -0.86 6.36
C PHE A 138 -3.28 -0.44 6.88
N ASN A 139 -2.92 0.82 6.76
CA ASN A 139 -1.75 1.49 7.34
C ASN A 139 -0.52 0.59 7.57
N LEU A 140 0.06 0.08 6.49
CA LEU A 140 1.29 -0.71 6.57
C LEU A 140 2.47 0.18 6.99
N ILE A 141 3.24 -0.28 7.97
CA ILE A 141 4.45 0.38 8.46
C ILE A 141 5.68 -0.50 8.29
N ALA A 142 6.84 0.14 8.12
CA ALA A 142 8.14 -0.53 8.05
C ALA A 142 9.22 0.28 8.77
N LYS A 143 10.18 -0.43 9.35
CA LYS A 143 11.32 0.21 10.05
C LYS A 143 12.22 1.05 9.12
N LYS A 144 12.36 0.66 7.85
CA LYS A 144 13.35 1.24 6.91
C LYS A 144 12.79 2.24 5.90
N HIS A 145 11.48 2.37 5.74
CA HIS A 145 10.87 3.25 4.73
C HIS A 145 10.30 4.53 5.34
N VAL A 146 11.19 5.47 5.66
CA VAL A 146 10.84 6.75 6.28
C VAL A 146 10.19 7.75 5.32
N ASN A 147 10.23 7.48 4.02
CA ASN A 147 9.74 8.39 2.98
C ASN A 147 8.26 8.17 2.58
N SER A 148 7.45 7.54 3.41
CA SER A 148 6.03 7.43 3.13
C SER A 148 5.27 8.59 3.78
N ASP A 149 4.24 9.10 3.09
CA ASP A 149 3.35 10.16 3.57
C ASP A 149 2.38 9.68 4.67
N HIS A 150 2.55 8.46 5.15
CA HIS A 150 1.77 7.95 6.27
C HIS A 150 2.15 8.67 7.57
N PHE A 151 1.16 9.02 8.38
CA PHE A 151 1.34 9.78 9.61
C PHE A 151 2.46 9.24 10.49
N TYR A 152 2.56 7.93 10.68
CA TYR A 152 3.61 7.29 11.46
C TYR A 152 5.02 7.64 10.97
N ASN A 153 5.28 7.45 9.68
CA ASN A 153 6.59 7.72 9.11
C ASN A 153 6.88 9.22 9.01
N PHE A 154 5.85 10.02 8.78
CA PHE A 154 5.96 11.47 8.77
C PHE A 154 6.32 12.01 10.16
N LEU A 155 5.65 11.52 11.22
CA LEU A 155 5.96 11.85 12.61
C LEU A 155 7.40 11.45 12.95
N PHE A 156 7.81 10.22 12.63
CA PHE A 156 9.18 9.76 12.81
C PHE A 156 10.19 10.69 12.16
N LYS A 157 9.96 11.06 10.91
CA LYS A 157 10.82 11.98 10.16
C LYS A 157 10.94 13.33 10.88
N LYS A 158 9.82 13.92 11.31
CA LYS A 158 9.81 15.22 12.00
C LYS A 158 10.58 15.17 13.31
N MET A 159 10.36 14.12 14.10
CA MET A 159 10.99 14.00 15.42
C MET A 159 12.46 13.59 15.35
N PHE A 160 12.78 12.50 14.65
CA PHE A 160 14.08 11.84 14.76
C PHE A 160 15.06 12.19 13.65
N ILE A 161 14.61 12.61 12.49
CA ILE A 161 15.46 13.00 11.35
C ILE A 161 15.62 14.51 11.30
N GLU A 162 14.50 15.25 11.21
CA GLU A 162 14.51 16.71 11.13
C GLU A 162 14.71 17.36 12.51
N LYS A 163 14.62 16.59 13.60
CA LYS A 163 14.80 17.03 15.01
C LYS A 163 14.00 18.28 15.36
N LYS A 164 12.80 18.41 14.79
CA LYS A 164 11.88 19.52 15.06
C LYS A 164 11.49 19.54 16.55
N LYS A 165 11.28 20.74 17.11
CA LYS A 165 10.73 20.90 18.48
C LYS A 165 9.22 20.71 18.48
N ASP A 166 8.54 21.17 17.41
CA ASP A 166 7.10 21.03 17.22
C ASP A 166 6.73 20.88 15.75
N TYR A 167 5.48 20.54 15.51
CA TYR A 167 4.89 20.54 14.16
C TYR A 167 3.37 20.61 14.22
N LEU A 168 2.79 21.37 13.27
CA LEU A 168 1.34 21.46 13.09
C LEU A 168 0.86 20.42 12.09
N PHE A 169 0.13 19.41 12.58
CA PHE A 169 -0.51 18.37 11.77
C PHE A 169 -1.92 18.79 11.38
N SER A 170 -2.38 18.33 10.22
CA SER A 170 -3.79 18.43 9.83
C SER A 170 -4.50 17.12 10.21
N GLY A 171 -5.64 17.20 10.89
CA GLY A 171 -6.47 16.05 11.28
C GLY A 171 -6.93 16.11 12.73
N ASN A 172 -7.69 15.10 13.12
CA ASN A 172 -8.17 14.96 14.50
C ASN A 172 -7.21 14.03 15.28
N PRO A 173 -6.64 14.48 16.42
CA PRO A 173 -5.77 13.65 17.25
C PRO A 173 -6.48 12.42 17.84
N MET A 174 -7.81 12.42 17.90
CA MET A 174 -8.62 11.29 18.38
C MET A 174 -8.97 10.26 17.31
N ASP A 175 -8.57 10.50 16.03
CA ASP A 175 -8.76 9.51 14.97
C ASP A 175 -8.02 8.20 15.32
N LYS A 176 -8.77 7.10 15.31
CA LYS A 176 -8.22 5.76 15.57
C LYS A 176 -7.73 5.11 14.27
N ARG A 177 -6.60 4.45 14.35
CA ARG A 177 -5.99 3.74 13.21
C ARG A 177 -5.37 2.42 13.66
N GLY A 178 -5.61 1.36 12.90
CA GLY A 178 -4.86 0.11 13.02
C GLY A 178 -3.59 0.19 12.18
N TYR A 179 -2.48 -0.26 12.71
CA TYR A 179 -1.18 -0.33 12.03
C TYR A 179 -0.71 -1.78 11.95
N SER A 180 -0.22 -2.18 10.80
CA SER A 180 0.30 -3.52 10.58
C SER A 180 1.72 -3.48 10.03
N ASN A 181 2.54 -4.44 10.44
CA ASN A 181 3.90 -4.57 9.93
C ASN A 181 3.85 -5.07 8.48
N VAL A 182 4.57 -4.39 7.59
CA VAL A 182 4.64 -4.77 6.17
C VAL A 182 5.26 -6.15 5.96
N ASN A 183 6.22 -6.56 6.81
CA ASN A 183 6.85 -7.87 6.68
C ASN A 183 5.86 -9.00 7.00
N ASP A 184 5.00 -8.81 7.99
CA ASP A 184 3.98 -9.82 8.32
C ASP A 184 2.90 -9.87 7.23
N PHE A 185 2.50 -8.72 6.70
CA PHE A 185 1.64 -8.68 5.53
C PHE A 185 2.23 -9.45 4.34
N THR A 186 3.51 -9.24 4.02
CA THR A 186 4.15 -9.90 2.88
C THR A 186 4.32 -11.41 3.07
N LYS A 187 4.51 -11.90 4.30
CA LYS A 187 4.48 -13.34 4.62
C LYS A 187 3.10 -13.94 4.33
N VAL A 188 2.04 -13.27 4.78
CA VAL A 188 0.65 -13.68 4.53
C VAL A 188 0.36 -13.65 3.03
N LEU A 189 0.70 -12.57 2.34
CA LEU A 189 0.54 -12.43 0.90
C LEU A 189 1.26 -13.55 0.13
N TYR A 190 2.50 -13.88 0.50
CA TYR A 190 3.27 -14.97 -0.09
C TYR A 190 2.60 -16.33 0.14
N LYS A 191 2.16 -16.62 1.38
CA LYS A 191 1.44 -17.85 1.70
C LYS A 191 0.19 -18.02 0.83
N TYR A 192 -0.61 -16.96 0.69
CA TYR A 192 -1.83 -17.01 -0.11
C TYR A 192 -1.57 -16.99 -1.62
N SER A 193 -0.51 -16.38 -2.09
CA SER A 193 -0.17 -16.38 -3.52
C SER A 193 0.11 -17.79 -4.07
N LYS A 194 0.51 -18.74 -3.21
CA LYS A 194 0.70 -20.15 -3.58
C LYS A 194 -0.61 -20.94 -3.69
N LYS A 195 -1.70 -20.47 -3.05
CA LYS A 195 -2.98 -21.18 -3.03
C LYS A 195 -3.80 -20.89 -4.30
N LYS A 196 -4.43 -21.90 -4.87
CA LYS A 196 -5.34 -21.82 -6.03
C LYS A 196 -6.72 -21.30 -5.60
N ILE A 197 -6.80 -20.06 -5.09
CA ILE A 197 -8.02 -19.44 -4.58
C ILE A 197 -8.15 -18.00 -5.05
N SER A 198 -9.40 -17.57 -5.26
CA SER A 198 -9.76 -16.18 -5.56
C SER A 198 -10.45 -15.54 -4.37
N PHE A 199 -10.13 -14.29 -4.07
CA PHE A 199 -10.78 -13.53 -2.99
C PHE A 199 -10.54 -12.02 -3.10
N LEU A 200 -11.33 -11.28 -2.33
CA LEU A 200 -11.09 -9.91 -1.95
C LEU A 200 -11.04 -9.85 -0.43
N LYS A 201 -9.89 -9.47 0.14
CA LYS A 201 -9.66 -9.48 1.59
C LYS A 201 -9.07 -8.17 2.10
N ASN A 202 -9.51 -7.79 3.29
CA ASN A 202 -8.88 -6.76 4.10
C ASN A 202 -7.69 -7.37 4.86
N TYR A 203 -6.67 -6.55 5.09
CA TYR A 203 -5.56 -6.89 5.96
C TYR A 203 -5.26 -5.71 6.89
N GLY A 204 -5.41 -5.90 8.17
CA GLY A 204 -5.22 -4.86 9.18
C GLY A 204 -5.07 -5.47 10.57
N ASN A 205 -4.78 -4.62 11.55
CA ASN A 205 -4.81 -4.95 12.96
C ASN A 205 -6.09 -4.37 13.58
N ASP A 206 -6.73 -5.14 14.47
CA ASP A 206 -7.92 -4.73 15.20
C ASP A 206 -7.59 -3.79 16.36
N ASP A 207 -6.35 -3.83 16.85
CA ASP A 207 -5.87 -2.93 17.88
C ASP A 207 -5.77 -1.49 17.30
N LEU A 208 -6.81 -0.72 17.55
CA LEU A 208 -6.90 0.66 17.09
C LEU A 208 -6.25 1.58 18.11
N ILE A 209 -5.29 2.38 17.65
CA ILE A 209 -4.60 3.39 18.42
C ILE A 209 -4.95 4.79 17.90
N THR A 210 -5.18 5.75 18.77
CA THR A 210 -5.41 7.15 18.39
C THR A 210 -4.12 7.79 17.89
N ILE A 211 -4.26 8.82 17.07
CA ILE A 211 -3.12 9.63 16.64
C ILE A 211 -2.37 10.22 17.84
N ASN A 212 -3.11 10.65 18.87
CA ASN A 212 -2.52 11.20 20.09
C ASN A 212 -1.70 10.16 20.86
N GLU A 213 -2.19 8.93 20.99
CA GLU A 213 -1.45 7.82 21.63
C GLU A 213 -0.17 7.51 20.86
N ILE A 214 -0.18 7.56 19.52
CA ILE A 214 1.03 7.41 18.72
C ILE A 214 2.04 8.50 19.06
N VAL A 215 1.60 9.76 19.15
CA VAL A 215 2.48 10.87 19.53
C VAL A 215 3.07 10.66 20.93
N LYS A 216 2.26 10.22 21.89
CA LYS A 216 2.72 9.90 23.25
C LYS A 216 3.77 8.78 23.25
N LEU A 217 3.55 7.69 22.51
CA LEU A 217 4.51 6.60 22.37
C LEU A 217 5.83 7.09 21.76
N PHE A 218 5.78 7.90 20.70
CA PHE A 218 6.97 8.45 20.08
C PHE A 218 7.71 9.39 21.04
N ASN A 219 6.99 10.21 21.80
CA ASN A 219 7.57 11.11 22.79
C ASN A 219 8.31 10.36 23.91
N LYS A 220 7.81 9.21 24.35
CA LYS A 220 8.51 8.36 25.33
C LYS A 220 9.93 8.01 24.86
N TYR A 221 10.11 7.64 23.58
CA TYR A 221 11.41 7.32 23.00
C TYR A 221 12.23 8.58 22.67
N TYR A 222 11.56 9.61 22.16
CA TYR A 222 12.22 10.88 21.82
C TYR A 222 12.83 11.57 23.04
N PHE A 223 12.12 11.60 24.16
CA PHE A 223 12.59 12.17 25.42
C PHE A 223 13.82 11.42 25.96
N LYS A 224 13.80 10.06 25.93
CA LYS A 224 14.96 9.25 26.34
C LYS A 224 16.24 9.68 25.61
N LYS A 225 16.14 10.00 24.32
CA LYS A 225 17.28 10.34 23.47
C LYS A 225 17.64 11.82 23.52
N ASN A 226 16.68 12.71 23.59
CA ASN A 226 16.87 14.15 23.37
C ASN A 226 16.63 15.00 24.63
N LYS A 227 16.20 14.39 25.75
CA LYS A 227 15.85 15.05 27.03
C LYS A 227 14.82 16.18 26.90
N ARG A 228 13.97 16.13 25.86
CA ARG A 228 12.88 17.07 25.60
C ARG A 228 11.72 16.38 24.92
N TYR A 229 10.52 16.96 24.99
CA TYR A 229 9.34 16.48 24.31
C TYR A 229 9.17 17.18 22.96
N PHE A 230 8.57 16.45 22.03
CA PHE A 230 8.08 17.00 20.76
C PHE A 230 6.63 17.44 20.93
N ILE A 231 6.28 18.65 20.50
CA ILE A 231 4.94 19.20 20.61
C ILE A 231 4.20 18.98 19.30
N ALA A 232 3.25 18.06 19.31
CA ALA A 232 2.34 17.84 18.17
C ALA A 232 1.12 18.76 18.32
N LYS A 233 1.00 19.76 17.46
CA LYS A 233 -0.18 20.62 17.33
C LYS A 233 -1.09 20.06 16.25
N PHE A 234 -2.40 20.19 16.41
CA PHE A 234 -3.38 19.70 15.43
C PHE A 234 -4.32 20.82 15.03
N LYS A 235 -4.56 20.95 13.71
CA LYS A 235 -5.65 21.78 13.22
C LYS A 235 -6.70 20.88 12.56
N PRO A 236 -7.99 21.12 12.80
CA PRO A 236 -9.05 20.35 12.18
C PRO A 236 -8.90 20.34 10.66
N ASN A 237 -9.13 19.19 10.04
CA ASN A 237 -9.36 19.17 8.60
C ASN A 237 -10.72 19.80 8.35
N ILE A 238 -10.76 20.84 7.53
CA ILE A 238 -12.02 21.46 7.06
C ILE A 238 -12.84 20.47 6.20
N VAL A 239 -12.20 19.40 5.73
CA VAL A 239 -12.91 18.30 5.11
C VAL A 239 -13.45 17.40 6.21
N ASN A 240 -14.75 17.48 6.48
CA ASN A 240 -15.49 16.54 7.34
C ASN A 240 -15.20 15.11 6.86
N ILE A 241 -14.24 14.44 7.49
CA ILE A 241 -14.11 13.01 7.42
C ILE A 241 -15.23 12.48 8.29
N ASN A 242 -16.44 12.41 7.73
CA ASN A 242 -17.54 11.74 8.37
C ASN A 242 -17.03 10.39 8.82
N LYS A 243 -17.19 10.14 10.12
CA LYS A 243 -16.85 8.92 10.85
C LYS A 243 -16.96 7.72 9.91
N ILE A 244 -15.89 6.96 9.78
CA ILE A 244 -15.97 5.60 9.27
C ILE A 244 -16.94 4.91 10.23
N ASN A 245 -18.22 4.85 9.86
CA ASN A 245 -19.18 4.05 10.60
C ASN A 245 -18.65 2.63 10.53
N ASN A 246 -18.22 2.11 11.67
CA ASN A 246 -17.97 0.70 11.92
C ASN A 246 -19.28 -0.10 11.79
N LYS A 247 -19.94 -0.05 10.63
CA LYS A 247 -20.96 -1.01 10.28
C LYS A 247 -20.24 -2.31 9.90
N LYS A 248 -20.25 -3.22 10.87
CA LYS A 248 -20.23 -4.70 10.78
C LYS A 248 -20.19 -5.30 9.36
N ASN A 249 -19.11 -5.10 8.64
CA ASN A 249 -18.75 -5.89 7.45
C ASN A 249 -17.22 -5.92 7.30
N SER A 250 -16.49 -5.78 8.40
CA SER A 250 -15.13 -6.27 8.49
C SER A 250 -15.22 -7.77 8.66
N ILE A 251 -15.06 -8.50 7.58
CA ILE A 251 -14.69 -9.91 7.69
C ILE A 251 -13.24 -9.89 8.15
N PHE A 252 -13.07 -9.62 9.44
CA PHE A 252 -11.84 -9.91 10.13
C PHE A 252 -11.73 -11.44 10.16
N SER A 253 -10.61 -11.94 9.72
CA SER A 253 -10.34 -13.37 9.78
C SER A 253 -10.61 -13.88 11.19
N LYS A 254 -11.74 -14.56 11.40
CA LYS A 254 -11.82 -15.51 12.49
C LYS A 254 -10.58 -16.38 12.36
N LYS A 255 -9.80 -16.48 13.44
CA LYS A 255 -8.78 -17.51 13.58
C LYS A 255 -9.44 -18.82 13.14
N SER A 256 -9.07 -19.34 11.99
CA SER A 256 -9.36 -20.72 11.66
C SER A 256 -8.55 -21.55 12.63
N GLN A 257 -9.25 -22.19 13.50
CA GLN A 257 -8.76 -23.39 14.18
C GLN A 257 -8.17 -24.35 13.15
#